data_d357dc10b5ca3f5b13520eae8160b951
#
_entry.id   d357dc10b5ca3f5b13520eae8160b951
#
_cell.length_a   1.000
_cell.length_b   1.000
_cell.length_c   1.000
_cell.angle_alpha   90.00
_cell.angle_beta   90.00
_cell.angle_gamma   90.00
#
_symmetry.space_group_name_H-M   'P 1'
#
loop_
_entity.id
_entity.type
_entity.pdbx_description
1 polymer ?
#
loop_
_entity_poly.entity_id
_entity_poly.type
_entity_poly.pdbx_seq_one_letter_code
_entity_poly.pdbx_strand_id
1 'polypeptide(L)'
;LSEAGVESQTFKHEVVANYSHLFWVPGSDLALVPYMLLAHIDVVPADENDGWEVPPFSAKEIDGFIYGRGTIDNKQSVMGILQALEYLLIRGYSPQRGFFIGLGHDEEVGGLQGAMNIVRVLKKKGVQLAFILDEGLAVLDGVISGLQGPAALIGISEKGQATVKLSVFKAPGHSSMPPRESSIGILAGAVKRLEDNPMPILFGEGPERRTFEHLFGLPIKFVMSNMWLFSPLIGRVMERSPDTNAFLRTTTAVTMFNSGVKVNVLPSLAEAYVNLRIHPAQTVEEVLEFIQSTVGDERVKMELVNGFDPLPVSSYDETSFGFQTIKKTLLDQFPQVTVAPGVCIGNTDSRHYTDLAKDIYRFAPTWIRPGDTQRFHGINERISKKNYEELVVFYFNLIQNCDIKELPSPHSAGHEL
;
A
#
# COMPACT_ATOMS: atom_id res chain seq x y z
N LEU A 1 -10.95 -5.20 26.12
CA LEU A 1 -9.79 -5.31 27.03
C LEU A 1 -10.18 -4.99 28.48
N SER A 2 -10.89 -3.89 28.75
CA SER A 2 -11.35 -3.55 30.11
C SER A 2 -12.36 -4.54 30.67
N GLU A 3 -13.24 -5.10 29.86
CA GLU A 3 -14.22 -6.14 30.26
C GLU A 3 -13.59 -7.52 30.48
N ALA A 4 -12.42 -7.77 29.89
CA ALA A 4 -11.65 -8.98 30.06
C ALA A 4 -10.86 -9.03 31.40
N GLY A 5 -10.98 -8.01 32.27
CA GLY A 5 -10.29 -7.95 33.55
C GLY A 5 -8.79 -7.70 33.48
N VAL A 6 -8.29 -7.22 32.34
CA VAL A 6 -6.88 -6.86 32.15
C VAL A 6 -6.62 -5.53 32.87
N GLU A 7 -5.74 -5.54 33.87
CA GLU A 7 -5.39 -4.36 34.64
C GLU A 7 -4.73 -3.29 33.73
N SER A 8 -5.06 -2.02 33.95
CA SER A 8 -4.54 -0.85 33.20
C SER A 8 -3.02 -0.64 33.31
N GLN A 9 -2.32 -1.48 34.05
CA GLN A 9 -0.85 -1.43 34.19
C GLN A 9 -0.10 -2.15 33.07
N THR A 10 -0.77 -3.04 32.31
CA THR A 10 -0.16 -3.87 31.27
C THR A 10 -0.03 -3.15 29.91
N PHE A 11 -0.81 -2.13 29.66
CA PHE A 11 -0.69 -1.28 28.48
C PHE A 11 -1.21 0.14 28.74
N LYS A 12 -0.81 1.09 27.90
CA LYS A 12 -1.33 2.46 27.89
C LYS A 12 -2.08 2.71 26.61
N HIS A 13 -3.25 3.33 26.71
CA HIS A 13 -4.06 3.74 25.58
C HIS A 13 -4.24 5.26 25.57
N GLU A 14 -4.01 5.89 24.44
CA GLU A 14 -4.18 7.32 24.22
C GLU A 14 -5.06 7.53 22.98
N VAL A 15 -6.09 8.34 23.09
CA VAL A 15 -6.89 8.79 21.94
C VAL A 15 -6.19 10.00 21.33
N VAL A 16 -5.86 9.90 20.05
CA VAL A 16 -5.13 10.91 19.29
C VAL A 16 -6.08 11.55 18.27
N ALA A 17 -6.11 12.89 18.21
CA ALA A 17 -6.95 13.65 17.27
C ALA A 17 -8.43 13.22 17.27
N ASN A 18 -8.98 12.95 18.45
CA ASN A 18 -10.36 12.56 18.76
C ASN A 18 -10.80 11.14 18.34
N TYR A 19 -10.22 10.54 17.30
CA TYR A 19 -10.70 9.29 16.71
C TYR A 19 -9.64 8.22 16.49
N SER A 20 -8.36 8.60 16.39
CA SER A 20 -7.26 7.64 16.28
C SER A 20 -6.85 7.10 17.64
N HIS A 21 -6.30 5.90 17.66
CA HIS A 21 -5.91 5.24 18.89
C HIS A 21 -4.42 4.88 18.84
N LEU A 22 -3.71 5.17 19.91
CA LEU A 22 -2.33 4.76 20.13
C LEU A 22 -2.25 3.92 21.40
N PHE A 23 -1.84 2.66 21.24
CA PHE A 23 -1.57 1.77 22.37
C PHE A 23 -0.07 1.62 22.54
N TRP A 24 0.39 1.60 23.78
CA TRP A 24 1.76 1.27 24.15
C TRP A 24 1.77 0.07 25.08
N VAL A 25 2.38 -1.02 24.66
CA VAL A 25 2.63 -2.22 25.46
C VAL A 25 4.10 -2.19 25.88
N PRO A 26 4.42 -1.91 27.17
CA PRO A 26 5.80 -1.79 27.63
C PRO A 26 6.50 -3.14 27.63
N GLY A 27 7.77 -3.14 27.20
CA GLY A 27 8.65 -4.30 27.34
C GLY A 27 9.39 -4.30 28.68
N SER A 28 9.80 -5.47 29.15
CA SER A 28 10.60 -5.63 30.36
C SER A 28 12.09 -5.32 30.16
N ASP A 29 12.59 -5.39 28.90
CA ASP A 29 13.97 -5.04 28.51
C ASP A 29 13.98 -3.71 27.74
N LEU A 30 14.33 -2.63 28.42
CA LEU A 30 14.37 -1.29 27.85
C LEU A 30 15.54 -1.09 26.84
N ALA A 31 16.48 -2.04 26.73
CA ALA A 31 17.53 -1.99 25.73
C ALA A 31 17.01 -2.44 24.34
N LEU A 32 15.88 -3.12 24.28
CA LEU A 32 15.27 -3.54 23.02
C LEU A 32 14.44 -2.41 22.41
N VAL A 33 14.85 -1.96 21.23
CA VAL A 33 14.09 -0.93 20.47
C VAL A 33 12.72 -1.46 20.15
N PRO A 34 11.62 -0.73 20.48
CA PRO A 34 10.25 -1.18 20.24
C PRO A 34 9.93 -1.22 18.73
N TYR A 35 8.91 -1.98 18.36
CA TYR A 35 8.32 -1.97 17.01
C TYR A 35 6.90 -1.42 17.03
N MET A 36 6.28 -1.30 15.85
CA MET A 36 4.91 -0.80 15.74
C MET A 36 4.10 -1.61 14.73
N LEU A 37 2.86 -1.87 15.10
CA LEU A 37 1.82 -2.43 14.22
C LEU A 37 0.84 -1.31 13.88
N LEU A 38 0.54 -1.15 12.60
CA LEU A 38 -0.41 -0.16 12.09
C LEU A 38 -1.63 -0.84 11.49
N ALA A 39 -2.75 -0.16 11.56
CA ALA A 39 -3.96 -0.44 10.81
C ALA A 39 -4.85 0.81 10.83
N HIS A 40 -5.89 0.86 9.97
CA HIS A 40 -6.84 1.98 9.99
C HIS A 40 -8.27 1.53 10.26
N ILE A 41 -9.07 2.44 10.79
CA ILE A 41 -10.45 2.17 11.23
C ILE A 41 -11.51 2.75 10.30
N ASP A 42 -11.15 3.68 9.43
CA ASP A 42 -12.01 4.19 8.38
C ASP A 42 -12.13 3.22 7.20
N VAL A 43 -13.03 3.50 6.29
CA VAL A 43 -13.27 2.73 5.08
C VAL A 43 -13.79 3.66 3.98
N VAL A 44 -13.55 3.32 2.71
CA VAL A 44 -14.17 4.05 1.60
C VAL A 44 -15.70 3.91 1.64
N PRO A 45 -16.46 4.90 1.11
CA PRO A 45 -17.90 4.84 1.04
C PRO A 45 -18.41 3.57 0.35
N ALA A 46 -19.58 3.10 0.78
CA ALA A 46 -20.31 2.00 0.14
C ALA A 46 -21.81 2.30 0.18
N ASP A 47 -22.50 2.15 -0.97
CA ASP A 47 -23.94 2.31 -1.09
C ASP A 47 -24.59 0.94 -1.32
N GLU A 48 -25.68 0.65 -0.61
CA GLU A 48 -26.44 -0.60 -0.78
C GLU A 48 -27.02 -0.76 -2.20
N ASN A 49 -27.22 0.35 -2.90
CA ASN A 49 -27.73 0.35 -4.28
C ASN A 49 -26.67 0.03 -5.34
N ASP A 50 -25.40 -0.09 -4.97
CA ASP A 50 -24.30 -0.41 -5.89
C ASP A 50 -24.29 -1.88 -6.35
N GLY A 51 -25.26 -2.69 -5.88
CA GLY A 51 -25.40 -4.10 -6.27
C GLY A 51 -24.70 -5.09 -5.32
N TRP A 52 -24.55 -4.74 -4.05
CA TRP A 52 -24.10 -5.65 -3.01
C TRP A 52 -25.07 -6.82 -2.81
N GLU A 53 -24.53 -8.04 -2.65
CA GLU A 53 -25.31 -9.25 -2.31
C GLU A 53 -25.99 -9.14 -0.94
N VAL A 54 -25.38 -8.39 -0.03
CA VAL A 54 -25.89 -8.08 1.32
C VAL A 54 -25.49 -6.64 1.69
N PRO A 55 -26.21 -5.98 2.60
CA PRO A 55 -25.86 -4.62 3.02
C PRO A 55 -24.39 -4.52 3.44
N PRO A 56 -23.63 -3.51 2.94
CA PRO A 56 -22.18 -3.43 3.08
C PRO A 56 -21.67 -3.31 4.52
N PHE A 57 -22.55 -2.97 5.46
CA PHE A 57 -22.21 -2.84 6.89
C PHE A 57 -22.90 -3.88 7.78
N SER A 58 -23.46 -4.94 7.17
CA SER A 58 -24.21 -5.98 7.90
C SER A 58 -23.32 -7.02 8.59
N ALA A 59 -22.06 -7.16 8.17
CA ALA A 59 -21.13 -8.23 8.58
C ALA A 59 -21.76 -9.63 8.45
N LYS A 60 -22.62 -9.83 7.44
CA LYS A 60 -23.35 -11.07 7.26
C LYS A 60 -22.44 -12.21 6.85
N GLU A 61 -22.60 -13.34 7.52
CA GLU A 61 -21.88 -14.58 7.19
C GLU A 61 -22.67 -15.36 6.13
N ILE A 62 -22.02 -15.69 5.01
CA ILE A 62 -22.56 -16.53 3.94
C ILE A 62 -21.44 -17.46 3.45
N ASP A 63 -21.72 -18.77 3.43
CA ASP A 63 -20.82 -19.81 2.91
C ASP A 63 -19.39 -19.75 3.49
N GLY A 64 -19.27 -19.40 4.77
CA GLY A 64 -18.00 -19.31 5.48
C GLY A 64 -17.22 -18.02 5.21
N PHE A 65 -17.83 -17.02 4.55
CA PHE A 65 -17.30 -15.67 4.36
C PHE A 65 -18.09 -14.65 5.17
N ILE A 66 -17.37 -13.68 5.72
CA ILE A 66 -17.94 -12.49 6.34
C ILE A 66 -17.92 -11.38 5.31
N TYR A 67 -19.11 -10.91 4.92
CA TYR A 67 -19.27 -9.84 3.94
C TYR A 67 -19.37 -8.49 4.63
N GLY A 68 -18.61 -7.53 4.13
CA GLY A 68 -18.70 -6.15 4.62
C GLY A 68 -17.58 -5.27 4.11
N ARG A 69 -17.90 -3.98 3.92
CA ARG A 69 -16.90 -2.95 3.66
C ARG A 69 -15.93 -2.87 4.85
N GLY A 70 -14.62 -2.94 4.60
CA GLY A 70 -13.58 -2.99 5.62
C GLY A 70 -13.14 -4.39 6.04
N THR A 71 -13.71 -5.46 5.46
CA THR A 71 -13.35 -6.84 5.81
C THR A 71 -11.99 -7.27 5.24
N ILE A 72 -11.48 -6.60 4.21
CA ILE A 72 -10.11 -6.75 3.70
C ILE A 72 -9.31 -5.46 3.88
N ASP A 73 -9.98 -4.30 3.97
CA ASP A 73 -9.37 -2.99 3.96
C ASP A 73 -10.03 -2.06 4.99
N ASN A 74 -9.55 -1.98 6.25
CA ASN A 74 -8.49 -2.78 6.91
C ASN A 74 -8.92 -3.22 8.32
N LYS A 75 -10.25 -3.36 8.58
CA LYS A 75 -10.78 -3.70 9.93
C LYS A 75 -10.38 -5.10 10.40
N GLN A 76 -10.07 -6.03 9.47
CA GLN A 76 -9.54 -7.33 9.84
C GLN A 76 -8.20 -7.22 10.56
N SER A 77 -7.30 -6.32 10.12
CA SER A 77 -6.02 -6.09 10.80
C SER A 77 -6.22 -5.42 12.15
N VAL A 78 -7.12 -4.41 12.22
CA VAL A 78 -7.50 -3.78 13.51
C VAL A 78 -7.94 -4.83 14.52
N MET A 79 -8.90 -5.68 14.13
CA MET A 79 -9.45 -6.70 15.01
C MET A 79 -8.44 -7.82 15.28
N GLY A 80 -7.68 -8.23 14.26
CA GLY A 80 -6.65 -9.27 14.39
C GLY A 80 -5.56 -8.91 15.39
N ILE A 81 -5.04 -7.68 15.32
CA ILE A 81 -4.03 -7.17 16.25
C ILE A 81 -4.58 -7.08 17.67
N LEU A 82 -5.78 -6.49 17.83
CA LEU A 82 -6.38 -6.30 19.15
C LEU A 82 -6.79 -7.64 19.82
N GLN A 83 -7.34 -8.59 19.06
CA GLN A 83 -7.69 -9.92 19.57
C GLN A 83 -6.45 -10.73 19.93
N ALA A 84 -5.39 -10.67 19.12
CA ALA A 84 -4.13 -11.31 19.45
C ALA A 84 -3.54 -10.77 20.75
N LEU A 85 -3.53 -9.44 20.91
CA LEU A 85 -3.07 -8.80 22.15
C LEU A 85 -3.93 -9.18 23.34
N GLU A 86 -5.25 -9.10 23.21
CA GLU A 86 -6.18 -9.48 24.30
C GLU A 86 -5.94 -10.91 24.76
N TYR A 87 -5.81 -11.85 23.82
CA TYR A 87 -5.57 -13.25 24.13
C TYR A 87 -4.23 -13.49 24.83
N LEU A 88 -3.18 -12.77 24.43
CA LEU A 88 -1.87 -12.80 25.09
C LEU A 88 -1.95 -12.26 26.54
N LEU A 89 -2.60 -11.11 26.72
CA LEU A 89 -2.71 -10.46 28.03
C LEU A 89 -3.53 -11.30 29.03
N ILE A 90 -4.65 -11.90 28.59
CA ILE A 90 -5.46 -12.80 29.43
C ILE A 90 -4.63 -14.01 29.92
N ARG A 91 -3.64 -14.45 29.13
CA ARG A 91 -2.72 -15.53 29.51
C ARG A 91 -1.51 -15.08 30.33
N GLY A 92 -1.47 -13.82 30.72
CA GLY A 92 -0.39 -13.25 31.53
C GLY A 92 0.90 -12.99 30.76
N TYR A 93 0.81 -12.86 29.43
CA TYR A 93 1.97 -12.51 28.61
C TYR A 93 2.50 -11.11 28.95
N SER A 94 3.81 -11.04 29.16
CA SER A 94 4.54 -9.80 29.38
C SER A 94 5.72 -9.77 28.41
N PRO A 95 5.73 -8.87 27.42
CA PRO A 95 6.78 -8.86 26.41
C PRO A 95 8.14 -8.44 26.97
N GLN A 96 9.22 -8.95 26.41
CA GLN A 96 10.57 -8.42 26.64
C GLN A 96 10.77 -7.14 25.83
N ARG A 97 10.36 -7.14 24.55
CA ARG A 97 10.40 -5.99 23.65
C ARG A 97 9.04 -5.27 23.67
N GLY A 98 9.02 -4.00 24.05
CA GLY A 98 7.82 -3.18 23.96
C GLY A 98 7.39 -2.93 22.51
N PHE A 99 6.10 -2.61 22.30
CA PHE A 99 5.59 -2.26 20.99
C PHE A 99 4.42 -1.29 21.06
N PHE A 100 4.22 -0.59 19.95
CA PHE A 100 3.09 0.30 19.75
C PHE A 100 2.07 -0.35 18.79
N ILE A 101 0.79 0.03 18.98
CA ILE A 101 -0.27 -0.21 17.99
C ILE A 101 -0.85 1.15 17.66
N GLY A 102 -0.85 1.52 16.38
CA GLY A 102 -1.44 2.75 15.86
C GLY A 102 -2.63 2.43 14.98
N LEU A 103 -3.78 3.02 15.32
CA LEU A 103 -5.01 2.87 14.54
C LEU A 103 -5.43 4.25 14.03
N GLY A 104 -5.18 4.49 12.74
CA GLY A 104 -5.57 5.73 12.03
C GLY A 104 -7.07 5.78 11.75
N HIS A 105 -7.65 6.98 11.61
CA HIS A 105 -9.07 7.15 11.33
C HIS A 105 -9.35 7.81 9.98
N ASP A 106 -8.35 8.11 9.19
CA ASP A 106 -8.45 8.87 7.93
C ASP A 106 -7.43 8.42 6.87
N GLU A 107 -7.06 7.13 6.88
CA GLU A 107 -6.12 6.55 5.90
C GLU A 107 -6.63 6.75 4.48
N GLU A 108 -7.89 6.42 4.24
CA GLU A 108 -8.58 6.47 2.95
C GLU A 108 -8.68 7.90 2.34
N VAL A 109 -8.40 8.90 3.15
CA VAL A 109 -8.33 10.31 2.72
C VAL A 109 -6.95 10.94 2.97
N GLY A 110 -5.94 10.10 3.27
CA GLY A 110 -4.54 10.49 3.26
C GLY A 110 -3.84 10.59 4.61
N GLY A 111 -4.45 10.23 5.74
CA GLY A 111 -3.82 10.08 7.07
C GLY A 111 -3.36 11.38 7.73
N LEU A 112 -3.82 12.55 7.24
CA LEU A 112 -3.30 13.85 7.70
C LEU A 112 -3.79 14.23 9.10
N GLN A 113 -4.95 13.74 9.52
CA GLN A 113 -5.53 14.02 10.84
C GLN A 113 -5.31 12.86 11.82
N GLY A 114 -5.23 11.62 11.35
CA GLY A 114 -4.99 10.42 12.13
C GLY A 114 -3.51 10.07 12.26
N ALA A 115 -2.96 9.41 11.25
CA ALA A 115 -1.59 8.89 11.24
C ALA A 115 -0.54 9.97 11.51
N MET A 116 -0.63 11.13 10.85
CA MET A 116 0.29 12.24 11.10
C MET A 116 0.26 12.74 12.54
N ASN A 117 -0.90 12.75 13.20
CA ASN A 117 -0.98 13.16 14.62
C ASN A 117 -0.40 12.07 15.54
N ILE A 118 -0.58 10.78 15.23
CA ILE A 118 0.11 9.69 15.95
C ILE A 118 1.64 9.88 15.83
N VAL A 119 2.15 10.14 14.63
CA VAL A 119 3.58 10.42 14.40
C VAL A 119 4.06 11.61 15.24
N ARG A 120 3.30 12.71 15.29
CA ARG A 120 3.65 13.88 16.12
C ARG A 120 3.74 13.52 17.60
N VAL A 121 2.82 12.71 18.11
CA VAL A 121 2.83 12.22 19.50
C VAL A 121 4.08 11.38 19.75
N LEU A 122 4.41 10.43 18.87
CA LEU A 122 5.58 9.57 19.00
C LEU A 122 6.89 10.36 18.91
N LYS A 123 7.02 11.30 17.97
CA LYS A 123 8.18 12.21 17.86
C LYS A 123 8.36 13.06 19.14
N LYS A 124 7.29 13.61 19.68
CA LYS A 124 7.33 14.38 20.93
C LYS A 124 7.80 13.54 22.11
N LYS A 125 7.51 12.25 22.11
CA LYS A 125 7.98 11.29 23.11
C LYS A 125 9.40 10.75 22.83
N GLY A 126 10.05 11.17 21.74
CA GLY A 126 11.40 10.72 21.36
C GLY A 126 11.46 9.25 20.94
N VAL A 127 10.35 8.69 20.44
CA VAL A 127 10.26 7.28 20.06
C VAL A 127 11.05 7.04 18.77
N GLN A 128 11.85 5.97 18.78
CA GLN A 128 12.44 5.34 17.60
C GLN A 128 11.99 3.89 17.56
N LEU A 129 11.77 3.36 16.35
CA LEU A 129 11.20 2.03 16.15
C LEU A 129 12.17 1.13 15.39
N ALA A 130 12.27 -0.13 15.80
CA ALA A 130 13.07 -1.14 15.12
C ALA A 130 12.53 -1.44 13.72
N PHE A 131 11.21 -1.52 13.60
CA PHE A 131 10.48 -1.59 12.34
C PHE A 131 9.02 -1.22 12.57
N ILE A 132 8.32 -1.02 11.44
CA ILE A 132 6.86 -0.86 11.39
C ILE A 132 6.29 -1.94 10.48
N LEU A 133 5.15 -2.52 10.86
CA LEU A 133 4.33 -3.35 9.99
C LEU A 133 2.97 -2.70 9.81
N ASP A 134 2.65 -2.38 8.58
CA ASP A 134 1.37 -1.83 8.14
C ASP A 134 0.71 -2.79 7.15
N GLU A 135 -0.48 -2.46 6.70
CA GLU A 135 -1.18 -3.14 5.60
C GLU A 135 -0.46 -3.01 4.26
N GLY A 136 -1.02 -3.58 3.20
CA GLY A 136 -0.64 -3.33 1.81
C GLY A 136 -0.60 -4.60 0.96
N LEU A 137 0.46 -5.40 1.05
CA LEU A 137 0.57 -6.66 0.29
C LEU A 137 0.04 -7.85 1.09
N ALA A 138 -0.14 -8.99 0.41
CA ALA A 138 -0.94 -10.11 0.88
C ALA A 138 -0.34 -11.47 0.48
N VAL A 139 -1.04 -12.55 0.77
CA VAL A 139 -0.75 -13.88 0.24
C VAL A 139 -1.53 -14.06 -1.07
N LEU A 140 -0.82 -14.15 -2.18
CA LEU A 140 -1.39 -14.32 -3.53
C LEU A 140 -1.44 -15.80 -3.89
N ASP A 141 -2.64 -16.34 -4.11
CA ASP A 141 -2.87 -17.74 -4.46
C ASP A 141 -3.51 -17.84 -5.87
N GLY A 142 -2.74 -18.31 -6.84
CA GLY A 142 -3.18 -18.43 -8.24
C GLY A 142 -3.29 -17.09 -8.99
N VAL A 143 -2.87 -15.98 -8.40
CA VAL A 143 -2.90 -14.63 -9.01
C VAL A 143 -1.69 -14.41 -9.91
N ILE A 144 -0.51 -14.89 -9.51
CA ILE A 144 0.72 -14.70 -10.25
C ILE A 144 0.87 -15.82 -11.28
N SER A 145 0.74 -15.47 -12.56
CA SER A 145 0.88 -16.43 -13.66
C SER A 145 2.28 -17.06 -13.70
N GLY A 146 2.33 -18.39 -13.79
CA GLY A 146 3.59 -19.14 -13.86
C GLY A 146 4.24 -19.47 -12.53
N LEU A 147 3.69 -18.99 -11.41
CA LEU A 147 4.12 -19.38 -10.08
C LEU A 147 3.40 -20.66 -9.64
N GLN A 148 4.17 -21.62 -9.11
CA GLN A 148 3.60 -22.82 -8.51
C GLN A 148 3.36 -22.59 -7.01
N GLY A 149 2.10 -22.65 -6.59
CA GLY A 149 1.69 -22.42 -5.19
C GLY A 149 1.55 -20.94 -4.80
N PRO A 150 1.17 -20.69 -3.56
CA PRO A 150 0.94 -19.34 -3.05
C PRO A 150 2.24 -18.59 -2.74
N ALA A 151 2.19 -17.25 -2.87
CA ALA A 151 3.28 -16.36 -2.51
C ALA A 151 2.83 -15.30 -1.53
N ALA A 152 3.55 -15.12 -0.43
CA ALA A 152 3.42 -13.97 0.46
C ALA A 152 4.40 -12.87 0.03
N LEU A 153 3.88 -11.74 -0.36
CA LEU A 153 4.69 -10.59 -0.73
C LEU A 153 4.75 -9.62 0.46
N ILE A 154 5.94 -9.45 1.04
CA ILE A 154 6.15 -8.46 2.11
C ILE A 154 6.61 -7.17 1.44
N GLY A 155 5.78 -6.12 1.48
CA GLY A 155 6.10 -4.82 0.90
C GLY A 155 7.28 -4.16 1.60
N ILE A 156 8.35 -3.90 0.85
CA ILE A 156 9.57 -3.23 1.33
C ILE A 156 9.67 -1.78 0.84
N SER A 157 8.80 -1.38 -0.06
CA SER A 157 8.70 -0.02 -0.60
C SER A 157 7.29 0.25 -1.10
N GLU A 158 6.95 1.52 -1.25
CA GLU A 158 5.74 1.99 -1.91
C GLU A 158 6.08 2.91 -3.07
N LYS A 159 5.20 2.91 -4.08
CA LYS A 159 5.26 3.90 -5.16
C LYS A 159 5.00 5.30 -4.60
N GLY A 160 5.68 6.29 -5.19
CA GLY A 160 5.34 7.68 -4.96
C GLY A 160 4.00 8.05 -5.61
N GLN A 161 3.55 9.24 -5.34
CA GLN A 161 2.31 9.79 -5.91
C GLN A 161 2.51 11.24 -6.34
N ALA A 162 1.83 11.65 -7.41
CA ALA A 162 1.62 13.05 -7.72
C ALA A 162 0.24 13.25 -8.34
N THR A 163 -0.36 14.41 -8.05
CA THR A 163 -1.54 14.90 -8.75
C THR A 163 -1.17 16.20 -9.44
N VAL A 164 -1.28 16.19 -10.75
CA VAL A 164 -0.95 17.34 -11.60
C VAL A 164 -2.22 17.90 -12.20
N LYS A 165 -2.41 19.21 -12.09
CA LYS A 165 -3.47 19.96 -12.75
C LYS A 165 -2.92 20.58 -14.03
N LEU A 166 -3.57 20.31 -15.14
CA LEU A 166 -3.34 20.97 -16.42
C LEU A 166 -4.45 21.97 -16.69
N SER A 167 -4.13 23.18 -17.07
CA SER A 167 -5.13 24.22 -17.34
C SER A 167 -4.81 25.03 -18.58
N VAL A 168 -5.86 25.42 -19.33
CA VAL A 168 -5.78 26.28 -20.49
C VAL A 168 -6.75 27.44 -20.37
N PHE A 169 -6.23 28.66 -20.44
CA PHE A 169 -7.01 29.88 -20.42
C PHE A 169 -7.10 30.51 -21.81
N LYS A 170 -8.32 30.89 -22.23
CA LYS A 170 -8.57 31.64 -23.49
C LYS A 170 -9.71 32.63 -23.27
N ALA A 171 -9.79 33.61 -24.16
CA ALA A 171 -10.93 34.50 -24.15
C ALA A 171 -12.22 33.73 -24.47
N PRO A 172 -13.30 33.95 -23.71
CA PRO A 172 -14.61 33.35 -24.01
C PRO A 172 -15.19 33.97 -25.28
N GLY A 173 -16.13 33.27 -25.93
CA GLY A 173 -16.70 33.77 -27.17
C GLY A 173 -18.00 33.05 -27.55
N HIS A 174 -18.61 33.54 -28.66
CA HIS A 174 -19.80 32.93 -29.19
C HIS A 174 -19.42 31.71 -30.09
N SER A 175 -20.13 30.61 -29.94
CA SER A 175 -19.84 29.36 -30.67
C SER A 175 -19.94 29.43 -32.18
N SER A 176 -20.65 30.43 -32.72
CA SER A 176 -20.74 30.63 -34.16
C SER A 176 -19.49 31.28 -34.81
N MET A 177 -18.58 31.81 -34.01
CA MET A 177 -17.31 32.40 -34.45
C MET A 177 -16.14 31.75 -33.68
N PRO A 178 -15.92 30.42 -33.85
CA PRO A 178 -14.90 29.71 -33.06
C PRO A 178 -13.50 30.11 -33.50
N PRO A 179 -12.54 30.24 -32.57
CA PRO A 179 -11.13 30.30 -32.94
C PRO A 179 -10.70 28.95 -33.56
N ARG A 180 -9.54 28.92 -34.18
CA ARG A 180 -8.97 27.68 -34.73
C ARG A 180 -8.87 26.56 -33.69
N GLU A 181 -8.54 26.90 -32.45
CA GLU A 181 -8.48 25.98 -31.29
C GLU A 181 -9.11 26.66 -30.09
N SER A 182 -10.03 25.95 -29.43
CA SER A 182 -10.63 26.36 -28.14
C SER A 182 -9.74 25.95 -26.97
N SER A 183 -10.04 26.43 -25.75
CA SER A 183 -9.39 25.95 -24.54
C SER A 183 -9.55 24.43 -24.36
N ILE A 184 -10.74 23.91 -24.66
CA ILE A 184 -11.03 22.47 -24.64
C ILE A 184 -10.15 21.73 -25.65
N GLY A 185 -10.08 22.19 -26.91
CA GLY A 185 -9.32 21.51 -27.96
C GLY A 185 -7.83 21.43 -27.65
N ILE A 186 -7.25 22.50 -27.11
CA ILE A 186 -5.83 22.54 -26.70
C ILE A 186 -5.59 21.55 -25.55
N LEU A 187 -6.43 21.57 -24.51
CA LEU A 187 -6.27 20.69 -23.36
C LEU A 187 -6.51 19.22 -23.74
N ALA A 188 -7.51 18.92 -24.55
CA ALA A 188 -7.78 17.57 -25.06
C ALA A 188 -6.58 17.02 -25.84
N GLY A 189 -5.93 17.85 -26.67
CA GLY A 189 -4.69 17.49 -27.35
C GLY A 189 -3.54 17.18 -26.39
N ALA A 190 -3.39 17.94 -25.32
CA ALA A 190 -2.37 17.69 -24.30
C ALA A 190 -2.63 16.37 -23.55
N VAL A 191 -3.86 16.14 -23.11
CA VAL A 191 -4.28 14.89 -22.44
C VAL A 191 -4.05 13.70 -23.36
N LYS A 192 -4.45 13.80 -24.64
CA LYS A 192 -4.25 12.71 -25.60
C LYS A 192 -2.77 12.38 -25.80
N ARG A 193 -1.89 13.39 -25.83
CA ARG A 193 -0.45 13.13 -25.91
C ARG A 193 0.09 12.38 -24.70
N LEU A 194 -0.41 12.67 -23.49
CA LEU A 194 -0.01 11.93 -22.30
C LEU A 194 -0.47 10.46 -22.33
N GLU A 195 -1.67 10.18 -22.83
CA GLU A 195 -2.16 8.82 -22.98
C GLU A 195 -1.42 8.03 -24.07
N ASP A 196 -1.07 8.70 -25.19
CA ASP A 196 -0.35 8.08 -26.30
C ASP A 196 1.14 7.86 -26.03
N ASN A 197 1.70 8.57 -25.06
CA ASN A 197 3.11 8.49 -24.67
C ASN A 197 3.23 8.14 -23.20
N PRO A 198 3.01 6.86 -22.82
CA PRO A 198 3.16 6.42 -21.45
C PRO A 198 4.59 6.60 -20.96
N MET A 199 4.76 6.72 -19.66
CA MET A 199 6.07 6.77 -19.01
C MET A 199 6.97 5.60 -19.43
N PRO A 200 8.30 5.77 -19.46
CA PRO A 200 9.22 4.70 -19.84
C PRO A 200 9.10 3.47 -18.96
N ILE A 201 9.43 2.31 -19.52
CA ILE A 201 9.52 1.06 -18.77
C ILE A 201 10.80 1.11 -17.94
N LEU A 202 10.66 0.93 -16.63
CA LEU A 202 11.73 0.93 -15.62
C LEU A 202 11.87 -0.43 -14.92
N PHE A 203 11.23 -1.46 -15.46
CA PHE A 203 11.25 -2.80 -14.87
C PHE A 203 12.67 -3.32 -14.69
N GLY A 204 13.01 -3.64 -13.45
CA GLY A 204 14.34 -4.12 -13.07
C GLY A 204 15.29 -3.03 -12.55
N GLU A 205 14.89 -1.77 -12.60
CA GLU A 205 15.65 -0.64 -12.02
C GLU A 205 15.27 -0.38 -10.55
N GLY A 206 14.10 -0.87 -10.12
CA GLY A 206 13.60 -0.75 -8.76
C GLY A 206 13.63 -2.08 -7.97
N PRO A 207 13.06 -2.08 -6.75
CA PRO A 207 13.06 -3.24 -5.86
C PRO A 207 12.19 -4.40 -6.38
N GLU A 208 11.28 -4.19 -7.34
CA GLU A 208 10.45 -5.23 -7.96
C GLU A 208 11.28 -6.35 -8.60
N ARG A 209 12.49 -6.06 -9.06
CA ARG A 209 13.43 -7.08 -9.56
C ARG A 209 13.65 -8.18 -8.52
N ARG A 210 13.80 -7.79 -7.25
CA ARG A 210 14.02 -8.74 -6.15
C ARG A 210 12.83 -9.63 -5.89
N THR A 211 11.62 -9.11 -6.09
CA THR A 211 10.39 -9.91 -6.00
C THR A 211 10.47 -11.11 -6.96
N PHE A 212 10.79 -10.86 -8.21
CA PHE A 212 10.87 -11.90 -9.22
C PHE A 212 12.04 -12.87 -8.99
N GLU A 213 13.18 -12.39 -8.53
CA GLU A 213 14.35 -13.24 -8.18
C GLU A 213 14.02 -14.23 -7.05
N HIS A 214 13.12 -13.86 -6.12
CA HIS A 214 12.71 -14.73 -5.00
C HIS A 214 11.56 -15.67 -5.39
N LEU A 215 10.63 -15.22 -6.24
CA LEU A 215 9.45 -16.00 -6.60
C LEU A 215 9.73 -17.15 -7.58
N PHE A 216 10.73 -16.98 -8.44
CA PHE A 216 10.91 -17.90 -9.56
C PHE A 216 12.26 -18.63 -9.54
N GLY A 217 12.27 -19.86 -10.07
CA GLY A 217 13.45 -20.71 -10.18
C GLY A 217 14.45 -20.27 -11.27
N LEU A 218 15.46 -21.13 -11.52
CA LEU A 218 16.63 -20.86 -12.36
C LEU A 218 16.37 -20.21 -13.73
N PRO A 219 15.40 -20.63 -14.58
CA PRO A 219 15.23 -20.02 -15.90
C PRO A 219 14.88 -18.53 -15.80
N ILE A 220 14.00 -18.17 -14.85
CA ILE A 220 13.58 -16.78 -14.66
C ILE A 220 14.69 -15.99 -13.92
N LYS A 221 15.38 -16.58 -12.95
CA LYS A 221 16.55 -15.95 -12.33
C LYS A 221 17.61 -15.59 -13.38
N PHE A 222 17.87 -16.45 -14.37
CA PHE A 222 18.77 -16.12 -15.48
C PHE A 222 18.29 -14.90 -16.27
N VAL A 223 17.01 -14.86 -16.60
CA VAL A 223 16.40 -13.71 -17.30
C VAL A 223 16.52 -12.44 -16.46
N MET A 224 16.20 -12.51 -15.15
CA MET A 224 16.27 -11.36 -14.23
C MET A 224 17.70 -10.88 -13.99
N SER A 225 18.69 -11.77 -13.99
CA SER A 225 20.11 -11.40 -13.90
C SER A 225 20.62 -10.72 -15.17
N ASN A 226 19.93 -10.88 -16.29
CA ASN A 226 20.28 -10.30 -17.60
C ASN A 226 19.19 -9.32 -18.10
N MET A 227 18.61 -8.54 -17.19
CA MET A 227 17.53 -7.59 -17.53
C MET A 227 17.93 -6.58 -18.61
N TRP A 228 19.19 -6.17 -18.67
CA TRP A 228 19.70 -5.30 -19.74
C TRP A 228 19.39 -5.85 -21.16
N LEU A 229 19.28 -7.18 -21.29
CA LEU A 229 18.97 -7.87 -22.56
C LEU A 229 17.47 -8.15 -22.70
N PHE A 230 16.80 -8.54 -21.62
CA PHE A 230 15.43 -9.07 -21.64
C PHE A 230 14.35 -8.05 -21.31
N SER A 231 14.67 -6.91 -20.68
CA SER A 231 13.67 -5.91 -20.27
C SER A 231 12.75 -5.43 -21.40
N PRO A 232 13.21 -5.20 -22.64
CA PRO A 232 12.31 -4.78 -23.71
C PRO A 232 11.27 -5.84 -24.09
N LEU A 233 11.64 -7.11 -24.01
CA LEU A 233 10.73 -8.24 -24.31
C LEU A 233 9.73 -8.45 -23.19
N ILE A 234 10.21 -8.49 -21.94
CA ILE A 234 9.38 -8.64 -20.75
C ILE A 234 8.40 -7.47 -20.64
N GLY A 235 8.89 -6.25 -20.81
CA GLY A 235 8.07 -5.06 -20.78
C GLY A 235 6.89 -5.14 -21.76
N ARG A 236 7.13 -5.53 -23.02
CA ARG A 236 6.08 -5.70 -24.03
C ARG A 236 5.04 -6.78 -23.69
N VAL A 237 5.42 -7.79 -22.93
CA VAL A 237 4.48 -8.84 -22.48
C VAL A 237 3.66 -8.32 -21.30
N MET A 238 4.33 -7.72 -20.33
CA MET A 238 3.70 -7.26 -19.10
C MET A 238 2.83 -6.01 -19.28
N GLU A 239 3.13 -5.12 -20.22
CA GLU A 239 2.31 -3.93 -20.48
C GLU A 239 0.91 -4.23 -21.05
N ARG A 240 0.66 -5.49 -21.45
CA ARG A 240 -0.64 -5.91 -21.99
C ARG A 240 -1.74 -6.00 -20.94
N SER A 241 -1.38 -6.13 -19.67
CA SER A 241 -2.32 -6.14 -18.54
C SER A 241 -2.11 -4.89 -17.68
N PRO A 242 -3.16 -4.16 -17.30
CA PRO A 242 -3.06 -3.03 -16.37
C PRO A 242 -2.36 -3.38 -15.07
N ASP A 243 -2.65 -4.56 -14.50
CA ASP A 243 -2.09 -4.99 -13.22
C ASP A 243 -0.55 -5.14 -13.31
N THR A 244 -0.07 -5.81 -14.36
CA THR A 244 1.39 -5.99 -14.56
C THR A 244 2.06 -4.70 -15.04
N ASN A 245 1.38 -3.88 -15.85
CA ASN A 245 1.90 -2.58 -16.29
C ASN A 245 2.15 -1.64 -15.12
N ALA A 246 1.36 -1.74 -14.05
CA ALA A 246 1.56 -0.95 -12.84
C ALA A 246 2.90 -1.20 -12.14
N PHE A 247 3.53 -2.35 -12.35
CA PHE A 247 4.86 -2.66 -11.81
C PHE A 247 6.02 -2.22 -12.73
N LEU A 248 5.73 -1.94 -14.00
CA LEU A 248 6.76 -1.64 -14.99
C LEU A 248 7.22 -0.19 -14.99
N ARG A 249 6.34 0.73 -14.63
CA ARG A 249 6.54 2.16 -14.87
C ARG A 249 5.73 3.03 -13.90
N THR A 250 6.01 4.31 -13.92
CA THR A 250 5.09 5.30 -13.39
C THR A 250 3.80 5.26 -14.21
N THR A 251 2.66 5.05 -13.53
CA THR A 251 1.35 5.04 -14.20
C THR A 251 0.76 6.45 -14.25
N THR A 252 0.07 6.75 -15.37
CA THR A 252 -0.59 8.02 -15.62
C THR A 252 -2.08 7.79 -15.82
N ALA A 253 -2.91 8.43 -15.01
CA ALA A 253 -4.36 8.35 -15.11
C ALA A 253 -4.97 9.76 -15.17
N VAL A 254 -5.69 10.07 -16.23
CA VAL A 254 -6.50 11.30 -16.30
C VAL A 254 -7.80 11.04 -15.60
N THR A 255 -8.01 11.69 -14.44
CA THR A 255 -9.13 11.38 -13.54
C THR A 255 -10.26 12.39 -13.62
N MET A 256 -9.97 13.63 -14.04
CA MET A 256 -10.98 14.67 -14.18
C MET A 256 -10.70 15.53 -15.40
N PHE A 257 -11.76 15.94 -16.09
CA PHE A 257 -11.70 16.89 -17.20
C PHE A 257 -12.93 17.81 -17.14
N ASN A 258 -12.70 19.09 -16.84
CA ASN A 258 -13.75 20.08 -16.58
C ASN A 258 -13.64 21.26 -17.53
N SER A 259 -14.73 21.59 -18.20
CA SER A 259 -14.85 22.82 -18.99
C SER A 259 -16.29 23.06 -19.45
N GLY A 260 -16.57 24.30 -19.81
CA GLY A 260 -17.86 24.70 -20.40
C GLY A 260 -18.97 24.92 -19.36
N VAL A 261 -19.86 25.87 -19.68
CA VAL A 261 -21.03 26.21 -18.85
C VAL A 261 -22.33 26.22 -19.65
N LYS A 262 -22.24 26.38 -20.99
CA LYS A 262 -23.38 26.46 -21.90
C LYS A 262 -22.98 26.08 -23.31
N VAL A 263 -23.85 25.38 -24.04
CA VAL A 263 -23.56 24.80 -25.37
C VAL A 263 -23.21 25.81 -26.46
N ASN A 264 -23.62 27.06 -26.33
CA ASN A 264 -23.34 28.11 -27.31
C ASN A 264 -22.28 29.14 -26.84
N VAL A 265 -21.49 28.84 -25.81
CA VAL A 265 -20.43 29.69 -25.27
C VAL A 265 -19.10 28.94 -25.30
N LEU A 266 -18.07 29.58 -25.87
CA LEU A 266 -16.70 29.08 -25.78
C LEU A 266 -16.16 29.33 -24.37
N PRO A 267 -15.74 28.31 -23.62
CA PRO A 267 -15.28 28.47 -22.26
C PRO A 267 -13.92 29.18 -22.17
N SER A 268 -13.78 30.00 -21.15
CA SER A 268 -12.51 30.69 -20.85
C SER A 268 -11.46 29.80 -20.21
N LEU A 269 -11.90 28.67 -19.61
CA LEU A 269 -11.05 27.76 -18.85
C LEU A 269 -11.40 26.31 -19.21
N ALA A 270 -10.37 25.51 -19.42
CA ALA A 270 -10.44 24.05 -19.42
C ALA A 270 -9.39 23.51 -18.45
N GLU A 271 -9.75 22.52 -17.64
CA GLU A 271 -8.89 21.91 -16.61
C GLU A 271 -8.97 20.40 -16.67
N ALA A 272 -7.83 19.75 -16.48
CA ALA A 272 -7.74 18.30 -16.32
C ALA A 272 -6.84 17.96 -15.12
N TYR A 273 -7.15 16.87 -14.43
CA TYR A 273 -6.32 16.35 -13.36
C TYR A 273 -5.74 15.01 -13.77
N VAL A 274 -4.45 14.88 -13.57
CA VAL A 274 -3.66 13.69 -13.87
C VAL A 274 -3.12 13.14 -12.57
N ASN A 275 -3.53 11.93 -12.21
CA ASN A 275 -3.00 11.20 -11.07
C ASN A 275 -1.90 10.26 -11.53
N LEU A 276 -0.80 10.25 -10.80
CA LEU A 276 0.40 9.48 -11.12
C LEU A 276 0.79 8.62 -9.92
N ARG A 277 1.17 7.36 -10.20
CA ARG A 277 1.79 6.46 -9.22
C ARG A 277 3.22 6.24 -9.63
N ILE A 278 4.15 6.89 -8.92
CA ILE A 278 5.54 7.05 -9.33
C ILE A 278 6.33 5.79 -9.02
N HIS A 279 7.03 5.27 -10.03
CA HIS A 279 7.87 4.09 -9.90
C HIS A 279 9.03 4.33 -8.92
N PRO A 280 9.44 3.33 -8.09
CA PRO A 280 10.50 3.51 -7.10
C PRO A 280 11.86 3.99 -7.63
N ALA A 281 12.10 3.88 -8.92
CA ALA A 281 13.32 4.38 -9.59
C ALA A 281 13.18 5.79 -10.18
N GLN A 282 12.11 6.52 -9.87
CA GLN A 282 11.88 7.90 -10.36
C GLN A 282 11.54 8.84 -9.20
N THR A 283 11.79 10.14 -9.41
CA THR A 283 11.36 11.21 -8.52
C THR A 283 10.13 11.93 -9.08
N VAL A 284 9.43 12.68 -8.22
CA VAL A 284 8.35 13.60 -8.64
C VAL A 284 8.86 14.59 -9.70
N GLU A 285 10.07 15.13 -9.51
CA GLU A 285 10.67 16.11 -10.41
C GLU A 285 10.84 15.54 -11.82
N GLU A 286 11.46 14.36 -11.96
CA GLU A 286 11.65 13.66 -13.25
C GLU A 286 10.33 13.38 -13.96
N VAL A 287 9.30 13.03 -13.19
CA VAL A 287 7.95 12.77 -13.71
C VAL A 287 7.30 14.05 -14.21
N LEU A 288 7.44 15.17 -13.50
CA LEU A 288 6.94 16.48 -13.93
C LEU A 288 7.62 16.96 -15.21
N GLU A 289 8.94 16.80 -15.32
CA GLU A 289 9.70 17.12 -16.53
C GLU A 289 9.21 16.30 -17.74
N PHE A 290 8.95 15.00 -17.53
CA PHE A 290 8.41 14.15 -18.58
C PHE A 290 7.02 14.62 -19.03
N ILE A 291 6.12 14.93 -18.08
CA ILE A 291 4.78 15.45 -18.39
C ILE A 291 4.88 16.75 -19.19
N GLN A 292 5.69 17.68 -18.73
CA GLN A 292 5.86 18.99 -19.40
C GLN A 292 6.38 18.82 -20.82
N SER A 293 7.39 17.97 -21.03
CA SER A 293 7.94 17.69 -22.35
C SER A 293 6.92 17.00 -23.27
N THR A 294 6.13 16.05 -22.73
CA THR A 294 5.11 15.31 -23.47
C THR A 294 3.93 16.20 -23.86
N VAL A 295 3.48 17.07 -22.95
CA VAL A 295 2.45 18.07 -23.21
C VAL A 295 2.88 18.99 -24.33
N GLY A 296 4.13 19.48 -24.33
CA GLY A 296 4.77 20.20 -25.45
C GLY A 296 3.99 21.42 -25.98
N ASP A 297 3.16 22.06 -25.13
CA ASP A 297 2.36 23.23 -25.52
C ASP A 297 2.40 24.28 -24.41
N GLU A 298 3.05 25.40 -24.65
CA GLU A 298 3.25 26.47 -23.66
C GLU A 298 1.93 27.12 -23.17
N ARG A 299 0.84 26.93 -23.92
CA ARG A 299 -0.50 27.41 -23.54
C ARG A 299 -1.13 26.59 -22.45
N VAL A 300 -0.63 25.38 -22.21
CA VAL A 300 -1.06 24.50 -21.12
C VAL A 300 -0.21 24.82 -19.90
N LYS A 301 -0.85 25.31 -18.85
CA LYS A 301 -0.20 25.53 -17.56
C LYS A 301 -0.27 24.25 -16.75
N MET A 302 0.84 23.87 -16.15
CA MET A 302 0.98 22.73 -15.26
C MET A 302 1.17 23.21 -13.83
N GLU A 303 0.45 22.61 -12.90
CA GLU A 303 0.52 22.86 -11.45
C GLU A 303 0.56 21.53 -10.69
N LEU A 304 1.56 21.35 -9.84
CA LEU A 304 1.58 20.23 -8.90
C LEU A 304 0.62 20.54 -7.75
N VAL A 305 -0.47 19.78 -7.65
CA VAL A 305 -1.46 19.94 -6.59
C VAL A 305 -0.97 19.33 -5.28
N ASN A 306 -0.45 18.11 -5.37
CA ASN A 306 0.22 17.38 -4.29
C ASN A 306 1.16 16.33 -4.88
N GLY A 307 2.11 15.87 -4.08
CA GLY A 307 2.99 14.78 -4.48
C GLY A 307 4.04 14.47 -3.42
N PHE A 308 4.56 13.27 -3.48
CA PHE A 308 5.70 12.81 -2.71
C PHE A 308 6.44 11.71 -3.49
N ASP A 309 7.74 11.65 -3.27
CA ASP A 309 8.61 10.65 -3.87
C ASP A 309 8.30 9.23 -3.36
N PRO A 310 8.68 8.19 -4.12
CA PRO A 310 8.62 6.82 -3.62
C PRO A 310 9.32 6.68 -2.27
N LEU A 311 8.76 5.82 -1.42
CA LEU A 311 9.31 5.64 -0.08
C LEU A 311 10.64 4.87 -0.13
N PRO A 312 11.55 5.12 0.84
CA PRO A 312 12.79 4.39 0.96
C PRO A 312 12.55 2.87 1.00
N VAL A 313 13.48 2.11 0.41
CA VAL A 313 13.43 0.66 0.42
C VAL A 313 13.89 0.15 1.78
N SER A 314 13.05 -0.61 2.47
CA SER A 314 13.36 -1.26 3.74
C SER A 314 14.29 -2.46 3.54
N SER A 315 15.10 -2.76 4.54
CA SER A 315 16.02 -3.90 4.54
C SER A 315 15.22 -5.22 4.49
N TYR A 316 15.71 -6.20 3.73
CA TYR A 316 15.06 -7.51 3.58
C TYR A 316 16.08 -8.68 3.59
N ASP A 317 17.34 -8.37 3.82
CA ASP A 317 18.41 -9.37 3.95
C ASP A 317 18.30 -10.18 5.25
N GLU A 318 19.21 -11.13 5.43
CA GLU A 318 19.27 -12.02 6.58
C GLU A 318 19.48 -11.31 7.92
N THR A 319 19.95 -10.07 7.91
CA THR A 319 20.21 -9.26 9.10
C THR A 319 19.04 -8.35 9.47
N SER A 320 18.05 -8.21 8.60
CA SER A 320 16.90 -7.33 8.81
C SER A 320 15.90 -7.93 9.81
N PHE A 321 15.92 -7.44 11.05
CA PHE A 321 15.12 -7.97 12.15
C PHE A 321 13.62 -8.07 11.79
N GLY A 322 13.01 -6.99 11.31
CA GLY A 322 11.58 -6.96 11.02
C GLY A 322 11.20 -7.92 9.88
N PHE A 323 11.93 -7.89 8.75
CA PHE A 323 11.63 -8.76 7.61
C PHE A 323 11.77 -10.25 7.98
N GLN A 324 12.85 -10.63 8.64
CA GLN A 324 13.09 -12.03 9.01
C GLN A 324 12.10 -12.54 10.04
N THR A 325 11.67 -11.67 10.98
CA THR A 325 10.65 -12.03 11.97
C THR A 325 9.28 -12.24 11.30
N ILE A 326 8.87 -11.36 10.39
CA ILE A 326 7.63 -11.52 9.61
C ILE A 326 7.70 -12.78 8.74
N LYS A 327 8.81 -12.98 8.01
CA LYS A 327 9.04 -14.16 7.16
C LYS A 327 8.98 -15.45 7.98
N LYS A 328 9.66 -15.50 9.12
CA LYS A 328 9.62 -16.67 10.02
C LYS A 328 8.21 -16.96 10.47
N THR A 329 7.47 -15.96 10.94
CA THR A 329 6.08 -16.10 11.40
C THR A 329 5.19 -16.67 10.30
N LEU A 330 5.37 -16.20 9.05
CA LEU A 330 4.64 -16.70 7.89
C LEU A 330 4.96 -18.16 7.59
N LEU A 331 6.24 -18.54 7.57
CA LEU A 331 6.67 -19.89 7.23
C LEU A 331 6.31 -20.91 8.32
N ASP A 332 6.31 -20.49 9.60
CA ASP A 332 5.86 -21.34 10.70
C ASP A 332 4.35 -21.65 10.57
N GLN A 333 3.56 -20.71 10.09
CA GLN A 333 2.11 -20.87 9.93
C GLN A 333 1.71 -21.46 8.57
N PHE A 334 2.41 -21.07 7.51
CA PHE A 334 2.13 -21.43 6.12
C PHE A 334 3.40 -21.97 5.42
N PRO A 335 3.86 -23.17 5.76
CA PRO A 335 5.14 -23.72 5.25
C PRO A 335 5.16 -23.90 3.73
N GLN A 336 3.99 -23.91 3.07
CA GLN A 336 3.87 -24.04 1.61
C GLN A 336 4.01 -22.72 0.85
N VAL A 337 4.06 -21.58 1.56
CA VAL A 337 4.07 -20.26 0.93
C VAL A 337 5.50 -19.84 0.57
N THR A 338 5.69 -19.36 -0.64
CA THR A 338 6.95 -18.68 -1.01
C THR A 338 6.92 -17.23 -0.50
N VAL A 339 7.88 -16.85 0.32
CA VAL A 339 7.97 -15.48 0.82
C VAL A 339 8.96 -14.67 -0.01
N ALA A 340 8.52 -13.51 -0.49
CA ALA A 340 9.36 -12.59 -1.27
C ALA A 340 9.15 -11.13 -0.84
N PRO A 341 10.18 -10.27 -0.98
CA PRO A 341 9.98 -8.83 -0.87
C PRO A 341 9.09 -8.35 -2.03
N GLY A 342 8.27 -7.33 -1.77
CA GLY A 342 7.36 -6.76 -2.76
C GLY A 342 7.40 -5.23 -2.79
N VAL A 343 6.77 -4.64 -3.82
CA VAL A 343 6.52 -3.21 -3.94
C VAL A 343 5.02 -2.97 -3.85
N CYS A 344 4.60 -2.15 -2.91
CA CYS A 344 3.21 -1.74 -2.81
C CYS A 344 2.91 -0.69 -3.88
N ILE A 345 1.90 -0.94 -4.70
CA ILE A 345 1.47 -0.01 -5.77
C ILE A 345 0.50 1.05 -5.26
N GLY A 346 -0.20 0.76 -4.15
CA GLY A 346 -0.98 1.71 -3.37
C GLY A 346 -0.12 2.43 -2.33
N ASN A 347 -0.71 3.37 -1.62
CA ASN A 347 -0.07 4.06 -0.51
C ASN A 347 -0.82 3.73 0.78
N THR A 348 -0.10 3.75 1.90
CA THR A 348 -0.62 3.47 3.23
C THR A 348 -0.25 4.59 4.19
N ASP A 349 -0.82 4.60 5.38
CA ASP A 349 -0.46 5.54 6.45
C ASP A 349 1.02 5.48 6.84
N SER A 350 1.69 4.35 6.56
CA SER A 350 3.11 4.14 6.88
C SER A 350 4.04 5.18 6.24
N ARG A 351 3.62 5.85 5.15
CA ARG A 351 4.36 6.96 4.53
C ARG A 351 4.68 8.12 5.49
N HIS A 352 3.87 8.32 6.53
CA HIS A 352 4.05 9.38 7.50
C HIS A 352 5.09 9.04 8.59
N TYR A 353 5.49 7.77 8.70
CA TYR A 353 6.32 7.24 9.80
C TYR A 353 7.80 7.10 9.46
N THR A 354 8.25 7.52 8.28
CA THR A 354 9.64 7.35 7.80
C THR A 354 10.71 7.94 8.70
N ASP A 355 10.39 8.96 9.52
CA ASP A 355 11.31 9.53 10.49
C ASP A 355 11.41 8.72 11.81
N LEU A 356 10.50 7.78 12.04
CA LEU A 356 10.44 6.98 13.27
C LEU A 356 11.08 5.61 13.10
N ALA A 357 11.10 5.07 11.88
CA ALA A 357 11.69 3.78 11.56
C ALA A 357 12.41 3.82 10.21
N LYS A 358 13.56 3.16 10.14
CA LYS A 358 14.27 2.93 8.89
C LYS A 358 13.56 1.86 8.05
N ASP A 359 13.07 0.82 8.71
CA ASP A 359 12.44 -0.33 8.07
C ASP A 359 10.93 -0.31 8.29
N ILE A 360 10.19 -0.23 7.21
CA ILE A 360 8.72 -0.21 7.19
C ILE A 360 8.25 -1.28 6.22
N TYR A 361 7.47 -2.23 6.73
CA TYR A 361 6.92 -3.34 5.95
C TYR A 361 5.41 -3.18 5.78
N ARG A 362 4.89 -3.66 4.64
CA ARG A 362 3.47 -3.59 4.27
C ARG A 362 2.98 -4.97 3.93
N PHE A 363 2.28 -5.57 4.89
CA PHE A 363 1.80 -6.94 4.72
C PHE A 363 0.70 -7.28 5.72
N ALA A 364 -0.36 -7.87 5.22
CA ALA A 364 -1.32 -8.62 6.03
C ALA A 364 -1.50 -10.03 5.45
N PRO A 365 -1.66 -11.09 6.25
CA PRO A 365 -1.81 -12.47 5.75
C PRO A 365 -3.21 -12.74 5.18
N THR A 366 -3.73 -11.81 4.41
CA THR A 366 -4.99 -11.93 3.67
C THR A 366 -4.76 -12.76 2.41
N TRP A 367 -5.55 -13.81 2.20
CA TRP A 367 -5.47 -14.62 1.00
C TRP A 367 -6.25 -13.98 -0.15
N ILE A 368 -5.53 -13.62 -1.20
CA ILE A 368 -6.07 -13.02 -2.42
C ILE A 368 -6.01 -14.04 -3.54
N ARG A 369 -7.17 -14.35 -4.12
CA ARG A 369 -7.34 -15.26 -5.25
C ARG A 369 -7.79 -14.50 -6.49
N PRO A 370 -7.75 -15.13 -7.69
CA PRO A 370 -8.27 -14.50 -8.90
C PRO A 370 -9.69 -13.98 -8.72
N GLY A 371 -9.91 -12.69 -9.02
CA GLY A 371 -11.17 -11.99 -8.83
C GLY A 371 -11.36 -11.30 -7.47
N ASP A 372 -10.51 -11.56 -6.48
CA ASP A 372 -10.62 -10.88 -5.18
C ASP A 372 -10.04 -9.45 -5.22
N THR A 373 -9.07 -9.19 -6.09
CA THR A 373 -8.48 -7.85 -6.27
C THR A 373 -9.52 -6.77 -6.61
N GLN A 374 -10.59 -7.14 -7.32
CA GLN A 374 -11.67 -6.23 -7.67
C GLN A 374 -12.58 -5.87 -6.49
N ARG A 375 -12.46 -6.56 -5.34
CA ARG A 375 -13.23 -6.29 -4.12
C ARG A 375 -12.63 -5.21 -3.25
N PHE A 376 -11.32 -4.92 -3.41
CA PHE A 376 -10.72 -3.74 -2.79
C PHE A 376 -11.42 -2.50 -3.31
N HIS A 377 -12.00 -1.69 -2.42
CA HIS A 377 -12.85 -0.56 -2.74
C HIS A 377 -14.09 -0.89 -3.62
N GLY A 378 -14.24 -2.17 -4.00
CA GLY A 378 -15.35 -2.67 -4.83
C GLY A 378 -16.56 -3.14 -4.02
N ILE A 379 -17.51 -3.78 -4.70
CA ILE A 379 -18.67 -4.40 -4.07
C ILE A 379 -18.34 -5.84 -3.61
N ASN A 380 -19.16 -6.36 -2.68
CA ASN A 380 -19.03 -7.71 -2.15
C ASN A 380 -17.65 -8.00 -1.53
N GLU A 381 -17.06 -6.99 -0.90
CA GLU A 381 -15.87 -7.15 -0.09
C GLU A 381 -16.16 -8.17 1.02
N ARG A 382 -15.24 -9.13 1.19
CA ARG A 382 -15.42 -10.23 2.13
C ARG A 382 -14.12 -10.90 2.50
N ILE A 383 -14.04 -11.44 3.70
CA ILE A 383 -12.95 -12.31 4.17
C ILE A 383 -13.52 -13.66 4.56
N SER A 384 -12.81 -14.77 4.30
CA SER A 384 -13.23 -16.06 4.84
C SER A 384 -12.97 -16.11 6.34
N LYS A 385 -13.86 -16.78 7.11
CA LYS A 385 -13.66 -16.99 8.56
C LYS A 385 -12.33 -17.62 8.86
N LYS A 386 -11.95 -18.64 8.07
CA LYS A 386 -10.66 -19.30 8.21
C LYS A 386 -9.50 -18.31 8.05
N ASN A 387 -9.53 -17.44 7.03
CA ASN A 387 -8.47 -16.47 6.84
C ASN A 387 -8.43 -15.42 7.96
N TYR A 388 -9.58 -15.02 8.47
CA TYR A 388 -9.65 -14.14 9.64
C TYR A 388 -9.03 -14.78 10.88
N GLU A 389 -9.32 -16.05 11.16
CA GLU A 389 -8.69 -16.82 12.24
C GLU A 389 -7.17 -16.94 12.03
N GLU A 390 -6.73 -17.24 10.81
CA GLU A 390 -5.31 -17.29 10.44
C GLU A 390 -4.60 -15.96 10.69
N LEU A 391 -5.27 -14.85 10.43
CA LEU A 391 -4.75 -13.50 10.65
C LEU A 391 -4.57 -13.18 12.14
N VAL A 392 -5.52 -13.56 12.99
CA VAL A 392 -5.38 -13.45 14.46
C VAL A 392 -4.19 -14.27 14.94
N VAL A 393 -4.06 -15.52 14.48
CA VAL A 393 -2.92 -16.40 14.82
C VAL A 393 -1.59 -15.82 14.34
N PHE A 394 -1.56 -15.20 13.16
CA PHE A 394 -0.37 -14.54 12.66
C PHE A 394 0.10 -13.42 13.60
N TYR A 395 -0.79 -12.48 13.97
CA TYR A 395 -0.42 -11.40 14.89
C TYR A 395 -0.05 -11.92 16.29
N PHE A 396 -0.74 -12.94 16.76
CA PHE A 396 -0.40 -13.62 18.01
C PHE A 396 1.03 -14.18 18.00
N ASN A 397 1.41 -14.89 16.94
CA ASN A 397 2.75 -15.45 16.79
C ASN A 397 3.79 -14.37 16.51
N LEU A 398 3.46 -13.34 15.70
CA LEU A 398 4.36 -12.23 15.37
C LEU A 398 4.77 -11.47 16.65
N ILE A 399 3.81 -11.13 17.50
CA ILE A 399 4.09 -10.43 18.77
C ILE A 399 5.08 -11.25 19.61
N GLN A 400 4.91 -12.56 19.72
CA GLN A 400 5.84 -13.42 20.45
C GLN A 400 7.20 -13.58 19.75
N ASN A 401 7.21 -13.70 18.40
CA ASN A 401 8.45 -13.81 17.64
C ASN A 401 9.27 -12.52 17.67
N CYS A 402 8.66 -11.36 17.88
CA CYS A 402 9.37 -10.09 18.08
C CYS A 402 10.07 -9.97 19.43
N ASP A 403 9.82 -10.89 20.36
CA ASP A 403 10.33 -10.86 21.74
C ASP A 403 11.75 -11.43 21.90
N ILE A 404 12.47 -11.59 20.80
CA ILE A 404 13.86 -12.06 20.77
C ILE A 404 14.85 -10.90 20.72
N LYS A 405 16.02 -11.09 21.32
CA LYS A 405 17.10 -10.08 21.30
C LYS A 405 17.84 -10.04 19.98
N GLU A 406 18.12 -11.19 19.42
CA GLU A 406 18.88 -11.38 18.18
C GLU A 406 18.11 -12.37 17.29
N LEU A 407 18.24 -12.17 15.97
CA LEU A 407 17.73 -13.14 15.02
C LEU A 407 18.42 -14.49 15.26
N PRO A 408 17.70 -15.62 15.20
CA PRO A 408 18.34 -16.92 15.16
C PRO A 408 19.32 -16.94 14.00
N SER A 409 20.49 -17.57 14.22
CA SER A 409 21.46 -17.75 13.14
C SER A 409 20.74 -18.34 11.93
N PRO A 410 21.05 -17.87 10.70
CA PRO A 410 20.46 -18.41 9.51
C PRO A 410 20.60 -19.92 9.57
N HIS A 411 19.49 -20.65 9.58
CA HIS A 411 19.56 -22.08 9.41
C HIS A 411 20.25 -22.28 8.06
N SER A 412 21.40 -22.93 8.08
CA SER A 412 21.99 -23.55 6.91
C SER A 412 21.02 -24.62 6.44
N ALA A 413 19.91 -24.18 5.86
CA ALA A 413 18.99 -25.03 5.16
C ALA A 413 19.72 -25.52 3.94
N GLY A 414 20.25 -26.73 4.05
CA GLY A 414 20.67 -27.52 2.91
C GLY A 414 19.46 -27.74 2.01
N HIS A 415 19.26 -26.80 1.13
CA HIS A 415 18.54 -26.88 -0.13
C HIS A 415 19.25 -25.96 -1.13
N GLU A 416 20.57 -26.20 -1.23
CA GLU A 416 21.22 -26.04 -2.52
C GLU A 416 20.91 -27.31 -3.31
N LEU A 417 19.99 -27.18 -4.26
CA LEU A 417 20.04 -27.88 -5.57
C LEU A 417 19.00 -27.26 -6.49
#